data_ec350e7b516f66eb73658cf4feaecb34
#
_entry.id   ec350e7b516f66eb73658cf4feaecb34
#
_cell.length_a   1.000
_cell.length_b   1.000
_cell.length_c   1.000
_cell.angle_alpha   90.00
_cell.angle_beta   90.00
_cell.angle_gamma   90.00
#
_symmetry.space_group_name_H-M   'P 1'
#
loop_
_entity.id
_entity.type
_entity.pdbx_description
1 polymer ?
#
loop_
_entity_poly.entity_id
_entity_poly.type
_entity_poly.pdbx_seq_one_letter_code
_entity_poly.pdbx_strand_id
1 'polypeptide(L)'
;MKWITYNIGDPQDNNCIKVENSTVTHTSINITGKNNRIIVRNGAKMFFGGIKIIGNDNEVVYDGCKAMINVFMKGNGCKITVGRGSLIDESTSIVLMGQGNRVEIGEECMFAEKVEIWASDTHLITDLQGNPLNPRNQSS
;
A
#
# COMPACT_ATOMS: atom_id res chain seq x y z
N MET A 1 3.77 17.57 15.17
CA MET A 1 4.39 18.01 13.93
C MET A 1 4.18 16.98 12.83
N LYS A 2 3.85 17.46 11.65
CA LYS A 2 3.66 16.59 10.50
C LYS A 2 4.92 16.61 9.64
N TRP A 3 5.34 15.46 9.18
CA TRP A 3 6.44 15.40 8.24
C TRP A 3 6.09 14.41 7.13
N ILE A 4 6.55 14.70 5.94
CA ILE A 4 6.36 13.86 4.77
C ILE A 4 7.64 13.95 3.96
N THR A 5 8.15 12.81 3.55
CA THR A 5 9.32 12.75 2.70
C THR A 5 8.97 11.99 1.44
N TYR A 6 9.12 12.65 0.30
CA TYR A 6 8.89 12.04 -1.00
C TYR A 6 10.18 12.06 -1.78
N ASN A 7 10.60 10.89 -2.22
CA ASN A 7 11.77 10.75 -3.07
C ASN A 7 11.36 9.87 -4.23
N ILE A 8 10.97 10.48 -5.35
CA ILE A 8 10.34 9.76 -6.44
C ILE A 8 11.12 9.88 -7.75
N GLY A 9 12.37 10.30 -7.67
CA GLY A 9 13.19 10.36 -8.87
C GLY A 9 12.99 11.63 -9.67
N ASP A 10 13.34 11.57 -10.92
CA ASP A 10 13.25 12.73 -11.83
C ASP A 10 11.89 12.79 -12.48
N PRO A 11 11.49 13.98 -12.97
CA PRO A 11 10.22 14.07 -13.70
C PRO A 11 10.13 13.14 -14.90
N GLN A 12 11.27 12.82 -15.49
CA GLN A 12 11.29 11.92 -16.64
C GLN A 12 10.91 10.51 -16.27
N ASP A 13 11.03 10.15 -15.02
CA ASP A 13 10.68 8.81 -14.56
C ASP A 13 9.17 8.62 -14.48
N ASN A 14 8.42 9.70 -14.55
CA ASN A 14 6.98 9.66 -14.61
C ASN A 14 6.35 8.96 -13.41
N ASN A 15 6.97 9.09 -12.25
CA ASN A 15 6.37 8.61 -11.01
C ASN A 15 5.46 9.69 -10.46
N CYS A 16 4.41 9.27 -9.78
CA CYS A 16 3.37 10.19 -9.38
C CYS A 16 2.81 9.81 -8.02
N ILE A 17 2.61 10.80 -7.17
CA ILE A 17 1.89 10.65 -5.92
C ILE A 17 0.71 11.60 -5.98
N LYS A 18 -0.48 11.05 -5.88
CA LYS A 18 -1.70 11.83 -6.00
C LYS A 18 -2.49 11.72 -4.71
N VAL A 19 -2.67 12.83 -4.04
CA VAL A 19 -3.43 12.87 -2.79
C VAL A 19 -4.65 13.74 -3.06
N GLU A 20 -5.83 13.13 -3.02
CA GLU A 20 -7.07 13.81 -3.34
C GLU A 20 -8.02 13.71 -2.16
N ASN A 21 -8.37 14.86 -1.59
CA ASN A 21 -9.33 14.89 -0.51
C ASN A 21 -8.96 13.94 0.61
N SER A 22 -7.67 13.88 0.92
CA SER A 22 -7.12 12.89 1.84
C SER A 22 -5.95 13.50 2.59
N THR A 23 -5.44 12.75 3.57
CA THR A 23 -4.36 13.22 4.44
C THR A 23 -3.21 12.22 4.41
N VAL A 24 -1.99 12.75 4.26
CA VAL A 24 -0.77 11.97 4.37
C VAL A 24 0.12 12.68 5.38
N THR A 25 0.52 11.99 6.44
CA THR A 25 1.39 12.58 7.45
C THR A 25 2.36 11.53 7.99
N HIS A 26 3.50 11.97 8.50
CA HIS A 26 4.48 11.09 9.13
C HIS A 26 4.80 9.89 8.23
N THR A 27 5.04 10.18 6.96
CA THR A 27 5.16 9.13 5.95
C THR A 27 6.36 9.39 5.07
N SER A 28 7.04 8.32 4.71
CA SER A 28 8.18 8.38 3.80
C SER A 28 7.86 7.55 2.57
N ILE A 29 8.03 8.14 1.40
CA ILE A 29 7.77 7.46 0.14
C ILE A 29 9.02 7.55 -0.71
N ASN A 30 9.54 6.38 -1.10
CA ASN A 30 10.73 6.30 -1.93
C ASN A 30 10.43 5.42 -3.13
N ILE A 31 10.64 5.95 -4.32
CA ILE A 31 10.37 5.24 -5.56
C ILE A 31 11.63 5.28 -6.43
N THR A 32 12.07 4.11 -6.83
CA THR A 32 13.16 3.96 -7.80
C THR A 32 12.60 3.20 -8.99
N GLY A 33 12.64 3.83 -10.16
CA GLY A 33 12.07 3.24 -11.36
C GLY A 33 11.17 4.23 -12.06
N LYS A 34 10.27 3.71 -12.90
CA LYS A 34 9.46 4.55 -13.76
C LYS A 34 8.00 4.15 -13.74
N ASN A 35 7.13 5.13 -13.98
CA ASN A 35 5.70 4.93 -14.17
C ASN A 35 5.02 4.29 -12.97
N ASN A 36 5.50 4.61 -11.77
CA ASN A 36 4.87 4.12 -10.54
C ASN A 36 3.88 5.16 -10.05
N ARG A 37 2.80 4.71 -9.45
CA ARG A 37 1.76 5.62 -8.98
C ARG A 37 1.33 5.26 -7.57
N ILE A 38 1.14 6.28 -6.78
CA ILE A 38 0.55 6.15 -5.44
C ILE A 38 -0.63 7.10 -5.39
N ILE A 39 -1.79 6.57 -5.07
CA ILE A 39 -3.02 7.34 -5.05
C ILE A 39 -3.66 7.20 -3.67
N VAL A 40 -3.94 8.35 -3.04
CA VAL A 40 -4.61 8.40 -1.74
C VAL A 40 -5.82 9.28 -1.94
N ARG A 41 -7.02 8.71 -1.78
CA ARG A 41 -8.22 9.41 -2.19
C ARG A 41 -9.42 9.10 -1.30
N ASN A 42 -10.47 9.90 -1.46
CA ASN A 42 -11.78 9.69 -0.84
C ASN A 42 -11.72 9.68 0.68
N GLY A 43 -11.00 10.64 1.24
CA GLY A 43 -10.93 10.77 2.68
C GLY A 43 -9.99 9.80 3.34
N ALA A 44 -9.09 9.19 2.59
CA ALA A 44 -8.13 8.25 3.16
C ALA A 44 -7.13 8.97 4.03
N LYS A 45 -6.61 8.26 5.02
CA LYS A 45 -5.56 8.77 5.89
C LYS A 45 -4.41 7.79 5.88
N MET A 46 -3.26 8.27 5.46
CA MET A 46 -2.04 7.49 5.44
C MET A 46 -1.07 8.12 6.41
N PHE A 47 -0.65 7.37 7.43
CA PHE A 47 0.21 7.95 8.45
C PHE A 47 1.03 6.87 9.14
N PHE A 48 2.17 7.29 9.69
CA PHE A 48 3.10 6.43 10.41
C PHE A 48 3.47 5.19 9.65
N GLY A 49 3.79 5.38 8.37
CA GLY A 49 4.18 4.26 7.55
C GLY A 49 5.12 4.71 6.46
N GLY A 50 5.30 3.87 5.49
CA GLY A 50 6.16 4.18 4.38
C GLY A 50 5.87 3.31 3.19
N ILE A 51 6.33 3.79 2.03
CA ILE A 51 6.20 3.03 0.81
C ILE A 51 7.55 3.07 0.12
N LYS A 52 8.09 1.89 -0.20
CA LYS A 52 9.30 1.80 -0.97
C LYS A 52 9.03 0.95 -2.19
N ILE A 53 9.24 1.52 -3.36
CA ILE A 53 8.99 0.84 -4.62
C ILE A 53 10.29 0.83 -5.42
N ILE A 54 10.69 -0.35 -5.87
CA ILE A 54 11.83 -0.54 -6.75
C ILE A 54 11.32 -1.28 -7.97
N GLY A 55 11.25 -0.60 -9.11
CA GLY A 55 10.74 -1.21 -10.32
C GLY A 55 9.87 -0.26 -11.10
N ASN A 56 9.10 -0.82 -12.03
CA ASN A 56 8.31 -0.03 -12.97
C ASN A 56 6.85 -0.43 -12.95
N ASP A 57 5.99 0.54 -13.26
CA ASP A 57 4.56 0.29 -13.50
C ASP A 57 3.84 -0.30 -12.29
N ASN A 58 4.28 0.07 -11.09
CA ASN A 58 3.64 -0.38 -9.86
C ASN A 58 2.62 0.66 -9.39
N GLU A 59 1.63 0.21 -8.65
CA GLU A 59 0.60 1.13 -8.19
C GLU A 59 0.15 0.78 -6.76
N VAL A 60 -0.07 1.82 -5.96
CA VAL A 60 -0.63 1.68 -4.61
C VAL A 60 -1.81 2.61 -4.52
N VAL A 61 -2.96 2.10 -4.11
CA VAL A 61 -4.18 2.89 -3.98
C VAL A 61 -4.74 2.72 -2.58
N TYR A 62 -4.87 3.83 -1.86
CA TYR A 62 -5.55 3.89 -0.58
C TYR A 62 -6.84 4.67 -0.78
N ASP A 63 -7.96 3.99 -0.66
CA ASP A 63 -9.26 4.55 -0.99
C ASP A 63 -10.15 4.57 0.25
N GLY A 64 -10.29 5.76 0.87
CA GLY A 64 -11.20 5.93 1.99
C GLY A 64 -10.86 5.11 3.22
N CYS A 65 -9.61 4.76 3.40
CA CYS A 65 -9.18 3.91 4.51
C CYS A 65 -8.29 4.70 5.46
N LYS A 66 -7.98 4.07 6.60
CA LYS A 66 -6.94 4.57 7.49
C LYS A 66 -5.84 3.54 7.52
N ALA A 67 -4.66 3.93 7.09
CA ALA A 67 -3.61 2.97 6.86
C ALA A 67 -2.30 3.42 7.48
N MET A 68 -1.76 2.58 8.34
CA MET A 68 -0.42 2.72 8.90
C MET A 68 0.37 1.51 8.42
N ILE A 69 0.72 1.51 7.15
CA ILE A 69 1.29 0.34 6.51
C ILE A 69 2.70 0.64 6.03
N ASN A 70 3.57 -0.33 6.19
CA ASN A 70 4.87 -0.30 5.55
C ASN A 70 4.80 -1.18 4.31
N VAL A 71 5.05 -0.58 3.16
CA VAL A 71 4.96 -1.27 1.88
C VAL A 71 6.34 -1.38 1.27
N PHE A 72 6.69 -2.58 0.83
CA PHE A 72 7.89 -2.80 0.05
C PHE A 72 7.51 -3.55 -1.21
N MET A 73 7.73 -2.92 -2.35
CA MET A 73 7.49 -3.52 -3.65
C MET A 73 8.79 -3.56 -4.42
N LYS A 74 9.17 -4.74 -4.87
CA LYS A 74 10.35 -4.87 -5.72
C LYS A 74 9.95 -5.72 -6.91
N GLY A 75 9.67 -5.07 -8.03
CA GLY A 75 9.21 -5.76 -9.20
C GLY A 75 8.51 -4.81 -10.15
N ASN A 76 7.76 -5.38 -11.08
CA ASN A 76 7.08 -4.61 -12.11
C ASN A 76 5.61 -4.99 -12.18
N GLY A 77 4.78 -3.97 -12.39
CA GLY A 77 3.35 -4.21 -12.58
C GLY A 77 2.63 -4.73 -11.36
N CYS A 78 3.16 -4.49 -10.18
CA CYS A 78 2.52 -4.93 -8.95
C CYS A 78 1.51 -3.88 -8.48
N LYS A 79 0.52 -4.32 -7.73
CA LYS A 79 -0.52 -3.40 -7.30
C LYS A 79 -1.01 -3.73 -5.90
N ILE A 80 -1.20 -2.69 -5.09
CA ILE A 80 -1.82 -2.80 -3.78
C ILE A 80 -3.03 -1.88 -3.77
N THR A 81 -4.16 -2.39 -3.33
CA THR A 81 -5.37 -1.60 -3.18
C THR A 81 -5.94 -1.83 -1.79
N VAL A 82 -6.23 -0.75 -1.08
CA VAL A 82 -6.88 -0.83 0.23
C VAL A 82 -8.22 -0.15 0.11
N GLY A 83 -9.28 -0.89 0.39
CA GLY A 83 -10.63 -0.46 0.15
C GLY A 83 -11.20 0.43 1.23
N ARG A 84 -12.35 1.01 0.93
CA ARG A 84 -12.98 2.02 1.75
C ARG A 84 -13.39 1.47 3.11
N GLY A 85 -13.16 2.26 4.14
CA GLY A 85 -13.56 1.90 5.49
C GLY A 85 -12.62 0.97 6.21
N SER A 86 -11.56 0.53 5.54
CA SER A 86 -10.61 -0.38 6.19
C SER A 86 -9.72 0.36 7.18
N LEU A 87 -9.38 -0.31 8.26
CA LEU A 87 -8.49 0.20 9.29
C LEU A 87 -7.28 -0.72 9.39
N ILE A 88 -6.10 -0.18 9.09
CA ILE A 88 -4.87 -0.97 9.08
C ILE A 88 -3.94 -0.39 10.15
N ASP A 89 -3.63 -1.20 11.12
CA ASP A 89 -2.82 -0.77 12.25
C ASP A 89 -1.34 -0.67 11.88
N GLU A 90 -0.60 0.02 12.73
CA GLU A 90 0.75 0.48 12.42
C GLU A 90 1.77 -0.63 12.25
N SER A 91 1.48 -1.82 12.67
CA SER A 91 2.47 -2.90 12.55
C SER A 91 2.28 -3.74 11.30
N THR A 92 1.48 -3.27 10.37
CA THR A 92 1.21 -4.05 9.17
C THR A 92 2.28 -3.79 8.12
N SER A 93 2.76 -4.86 7.52
CA SER A 93 3.74 -4.79 6.43
C SER A 93 3.23 -5.56 5.23
N ILE A 94 3.42 -4.98 4.06
CA ILE A 94 3.06 -5.65 2.81
C ILE A 94 4.29 -5.70 1.94
N VAL A 95 4.66 -6.91 1.53
CA VAL A 95 5.84 -7.11 0.70
C VAL A 95 5.43 -7.82 -0.58
N LEU A 96 5.69 -7.20 -1.72
CA LEU A 96 5.44 -7.79 -3.01
C LEU A 96 6.76 -7.87 -3.77
N MET A 97 7.08 -9.04 -4.28
CA MET A 97 8.28 -9.25 -5.06
C MET A 97 7.93 -10.00 -6.32
N GLY A 98 8.54 -9.58 -7.44
CA GLY A 98 8.30 -10.23 -8.71
C GLY A 98 7.44 -9.39 -9.61
N GLN A 99 6.74 -10.03 -10.53
CA GLN A 99 5.98 -9.31 -11.55
C GLN A 99 4.50 -9.60 -11.45
N GLY A 100 3.71 -8.55 -11.60
CA GLY A 100 2.27 -8.68 -11.68
C GLY A 100 1.58 -9.12 -10.40
N ASN A 101 2.25 -9.03 -9.28
CA ASN A 101 1.66 -9.45 -8.00
C ASN A 101 0.68 -8.40 -7.50
N ARG A 102 -0.36 -8.87 -6.83
CA ARG A 102 -1.41 -7.98 -6.38
C ARG A 102 -1.86 -8.33 -4.98
N VAL A 103 -2.13 -7.30 -4.20
CA VAL A 103 -2.78 -7.44 -2.91
C VAL A 103 -3.99 -6.51 -2.94
N GLU A 104 -5.17 -7.08 -2.72
CA GLU A 104 -6.38 -6.29 -2.67
C GLU A 104 -7.03 -6.48 -1.31
N ILE A 105 -7.08 -5.42 -0.54
CA ILE A 105 -7.77 -5.40 0.74
C ILE A 105 -9.12 -4.78 0.48
N GLY A 106 -10.17 -5.55 0.70
CA GLY A 106 -11.52 -5.12 0.41
C GLY A 106 -12.00 -4.02 1.34
N GLU A 107 -13.29 -3.75 1.29
CA GLU A 107 -13.86 -2.70 2.11
C GLU A 107 -14.06 -3.18 3.54
N GLU A 108 -13.86 -2.26 4.47
CA GLU A 108 -14.15 -2.47 5.89
C GLU A 108 -13.38 -3.62 6.52
N CYS A 109 -12.20 -3.88 6.02
CA CYS A 109 -11.31 -4.83 6.66
C CYS A 109 -10.64 -4.16 7.85
N MET A 110 -10.31 -4.95 8.87
CA MET A 110 -9.64 -4.43 10.03
C MET A 110 -8.44 -5.28 10.38
N PHE A 111 -7.29 -4.65 10.45
CA PHE A 111 -6.06 -5.30 10.90
C PHE A 111 -5.69 -4.66 12.22
N ALA A 112 -6.02 -5.33 13.30
CA ALA A 112 -5.87 -4.75 14.63
C ALA A 112 -4.55 -5.11 15.30
N GLU A 113 -3.80 -6.01 14.72
CA GLU A 113 -2.54 -6.44 15.28
C GLU A 113 -1.51 -6.54 14.17
N LYS A 114 -0.30 -6.88 14.58
CA LYS A 114 0.80 -7.00 13.66
C LYS A 114 0.50 -8.03 12.58
N VAL A 115 0.46 -7.58 11.34
CA VAL A 115 0.16 -8.44 10.21
C VAL A 115 1.23 -8.27 9.17
N GLU A 116 1.68 -9.37 8.58
CA GLU A 116 2.63 -9.33 7.47
C GLU A 116 2.01 -10.05 6.29
N ILE A 117 2.00 -9.38 5.15
CA ILE A 117 1.49 -9.95 3.92
C ILE A 117 2.64 -10.04 2.94
N TRP A 118 2.95 -11.25 2.52
CA TRP A 118 3.98 -11.50 1.53
C TRP A 118 3.32 -12.12 0.31
N ALA A 119 3.46 -11.50 -0.82
CA ALA A 119 2.80 -12.00 -2.02
C ALA A 119 3.78 -12.14 -3.15
N SER A 120 3.79 -13.30 -3.77
CA SER A 120 4.49 -13.54 -5.02
C SER A 120 3.51 -13.90 -6.14
N ASP A 121 2.23 -13.88 -5.81
CA ASP A 121 1.13 -14.07 -6.75
C ASP A 121 0.01 -13.15 -6.33
N THR A 122 -1.12 -13.28 -7.00
CA THR A 122 -2.26 -12.45 -6.64
C THR A 122 -2.84 -12.88 -5.31
N HIS A 123 -3.02 -11.91 -4.43
CA HIS A 123 -3.65 -12.11 -3.14
C HIS A 123 -4.86 -11.22 -3.03
N LEU A 124 -5.99 -11.84 -2.76
CA LEU A 124 -7.23 -11.13 -2.51
C LEU A 124 -7.59 -11.30 -1.05
N ILE A 125 -7.60 -10.21 -0.30
CA ILE A 125 -7.92 -10.23 1.10
C ILE A 125 -9.26 -9.53 1.26
N THR A 126 -10.27 -10.30 1.58
CA THR A 126 -11.61 -9.79 1.70
C THR A 126 -12.15 -10.21 3.04
N ASP A 127 -11.81 -9.50 4.05
CA ASP A 127 -12.38 -9.85 5.32
C ASP A 127 -13.70 -9.16 5.51
N LEU A 128 -14.69 -9.94 5.52
CA LEU A 128 -16.01 -9.45 5.82
C LEU A 128 -16.48 -10.15 7.06
N GLN A 129 -17.10 -9.43 7.93
CA GLN A 129 -17.63 -9.96 9.15
C GLN A 129 -16.58 -10.55 10.07
N GLY A 130 -15.40 -10.00 10.03
CA GLY A 130 -14.39 -10.37 10.97
C GLY A 130 -13.74 -11.71 10.72
N ASN A 131 -13.82 -12.21 9.52
CA ASN A 131 -13.08 -13.42 9.19
C ASN A 131 -11.60 -13.17 9.38
N PRO A 132 -10.90 -14.09 10.00
CA PRO A 132 -9.49 -13.91 10.16
C PRO A 132 -8.80 -13.92 8.82
N LEU A 133 -8.01 -12.92 8.60
CA LEU A 133 -7.13 -12.89 7.45
C LEU A 133 -5.89 -13.65 7.82
N ASN A 134 -5.49 -14.54 6.97
CA ASN A 134 -4.34 -15.36 7.26
C ASN A 134 -3.36 -15.31 6.11
N PRO A 135 -2.74 -14.16 5.90
CA PRO A 135 -1.88 -13.97 4.73
C PRO A 135 -0.74 -14.96 4.67
N ARG A 136 -0.24 -15.36 5.82
CA ARG A 136 0.86 -16.30 5.83
C ARG A 136 0.51 -17.60 5.15
N ASN A 137 -0.68 -18.07 5.38
CA ASN A 137 -1.09 -19.31 4.76
C ASN A 137 -1.26 -19.18 3.28
N GLN A 138 -1.79 -18.04 2.84
CA GLN A 138 -1.96 -17.83 1.43
C GLN A 138 -0.66 -17.57 0.73
N SER A 139 0.25 -16.92 1.40
CA SER A 139 1.49 -16.55 0.76
C SER A 139 2.50 -17.67 0.74
N SER A 140 2.25 -18.66 1.48
CA SER A 140 3.18 -19.78 1.54
C SER A 140 3.05 -20.67 0.32
#